data_1aeb664d4a4b18854935caebdbd98453
#
_entry.id   1aeb664d4a4b18854935caebdbd98453
#
_cell.length_a   1.000
_cell.length_b   1.000
_cell.length_c   1.000
_cell.angle_alpha   90.00
_cell.angle_beta   90.00
_cell.angle_gamma   90.00
#
_symmetry.space_group_name_H-M   'P 1'
#
loop_
_entity.id
_entity.type
_entity.pdbx_description
1 polymer ?
#
loop_
_entity_poly.entity_id
_entity_poly.type
_entity_poly.pdbx_seq_one_letter_code
_entity_poly.pdbx_strand_id
1 'polypeptide(L)'
;MFVFFGWATLGTDMTSRQIWDEAYYWPFWQDIFDFWNSIPLALLGVGLGLWLRKRRPQLGTLLAVCCASIILHCLVDLPTHAEDAHRHFWPLSNYRFESPISYWDPEKGGQFFALFELALALVLSVYVFRWLRSRLTQSLLIFSNLLFLTFFLRFYVL
;
A
#
# COMPACT_ATOMS: atom_id res chain seq x y z
N MET A 1 -8.30 2.60 -0.32
CA MET A 1 -8.08 3.99 0.13
C MET A 1 -8.85 5.02 -0.70
N PHE A 2 -8.73 5.07 -2.05
CA PHE A 2 -9.44 6.08 -2.89
C PHE A 2 -10.97 6.12 -2.73
N VAL A 3 -11.62 4.95 -2.60
CA VAL A 3 -13.08 4.87 -2.39
C VAL A 3 -13.47 5.47 -1.05
N PHE A 4 -12.70 5.19 0.01
CA PHE A 4 -12.90 5.79 1.33
C PHE A 4 -12.76 7.32 1.28
N PHE A 5 -11.68 7.80 0.67
CA PHE A 5 -11.47 9.25 0.50
C PHE A 5 -12.59 9.91 -0.29
N GLY A 6 -12.98 9.34 -1.43
CA GLY A 6 -14.06 9.87 -2.23
C GLY A 6 -15.38 9.93 -1.47
N TRP A 7 -15.70 8.87 -0.73
CA TRP A 7 -16.87 8.85 0.14
C TRP A 7 -16.78 9.89 1.26
N ALA A 8 -15.66 9.94 1.96
CA ALA A 8 -15.48 10.84 3.10
C ALA A 8 -15.51 12.33 2.71
N THR A 9 -14.86 12.68 1.58
CA THR A 9 -14.72 14.09 1.16
C THR A 9 -15.87 14.61 0.32
N LEU A 10 -16.55 13.74 -0.45
CA LEU A 10 -17.62 14.15 -1.37
C LEU A 10 -19.01 13.71 -0.89
N GLY A 11 -19.09 12.71 -0.01
CA GLY A 11 -20.33 12.11 0.45
C GLY A 11 -20.71 12.45 1.90
N THR A 12 -19.87 13.18 2.63
CA THR A 12 -20.13 13.54 4.04
C THR A 12 -19.69 14.98 4.32
N ASP A 13 -20.26 15.57 5.38
CA ASP A 13 -19.84 16.86 5.92
C ASP A 13 -18.81 16.72 7.07
N MET A 14 -18.10 15.59 7.12
CA MET A 14 -17.12 15.30 8.16
C MET A 14 -15.89 16.19 8.03
N THR A 15 -15.40 16.68 9.17
CA THR A 15 -14.10 17.34 9.23
C THR A 15 -12.98 16.34 9.00
N SER A 16 -11.82 16.80 8.57
CA SER A 16 -10.63 15.95 8.36
C SER A 16 -10.31 15.12 9.61
N ARG A 17 -10.47 15.70 10.80
CA ARG A 17 -10.26 15.01 12.07
C ARG A 17 -11.26 13.85 12.26
N GLN A 18 -12.54 14.07 12.03
CA GLN A 18 -13.56 13.04 12.13
C GLN A 18 -13.32 11.90 11.12
N ILE A 19 -12.84 12.22 9.94
CA ILE A 19 -12.51 11.22 8.91
C ILE A 19 -11.40 10.29 9.41
N TRP A 20 -10.31 10.86 9.95
CA TRP A 20 -9.14 10.07 10.34
C TRP A 20 -9.23 9.44 11.72
N ASP A 21 -9.81 10.14 12.70
CA ASP A 21 -9.85 9.67 14.09
C ASP A 21 -11.07 8.78 14.37
N GLU A 22 -12.13 8.84 13.51
CA GLU A 22 -13.37 8.11 13.74
C GLU A 22 -13.74 7.21 12.54
N ALA A 23 -14.07 7.80 11.38
CA ALA A 23 -14.63 7.07 10.23
C ALA A 23 -13.64 6.04 9.65
N TYR A 24 -12.35 6.32 9.65
CA TYR A 24 -11.31 5.39 9.24
C TYR A 24 -11.37 4.07 10.02
N TYR A 25 -11.69 4.13 11.31
CA TYR A 25 -11.76 2.97 12.20
C TYR A 25 -13.12 2.26 12.22
N TRP A 26 -14.08 2.68 11.41
CA TRP A 26 -15.35 1.96 11.31
C TRP A 26 -15.13 0.53 10.80
N PRO A 27 -15.80 -0.48 11.39
CA PRO A 27 -15.57 -1.89 11.05
C PRO A 27 -15.70 -2.18 9.55
N PHE A 28 -16.68 -1.55 8.89
CA PHE A 28 -16.90 -1.70 7.45
C PHE A 28 -15.68 -1.26 6.62
N TRP A 29 -15.08 -0.11 6.94
CA TRP A 29 -13.91 0.38 6.22
C TRP A 29 -12.66 -0.42 6.56
N GLN A 30 -12.52 -0.82 7.84
CA GLN A 30 -11.41 -1.66 8.27
C GLN A 30 -11.45 -3.03 7.57
N ASP A 31 -12.62 -3.65 7.40
CA ASP A 31 -12.75 -4.92 6.67
C ASP A 31 -12.36 -4.77 5.19
N ILE A 32 -12.71 -3.64 4.55
CA ILE A 32 -12.29 -3.35 3.17
C ILE A 32 -10.77 -3.16 3.09
N PHE A 33 -10.17 -2.42 4.02
CA PHE A 33 -8.72 -2.21 4.05
C PHE A 33 -7.98 -3.52 4.29
N ASP A 34 -8.41 -4.30 5.27
CA ASP A 34 -7.79 -5.57 5.63
C ASP A 34 -7.94 -6.62 4.52
N PHE A 35 -9.04 -6.60 3.74
CA PHE A 35 -9.18 -7.44 2.55
C PHE A 35 -8.03 -7.21 1.55
N TRP A 36 -7.68 -5.94 1.28
CA TRP A 36 -6.60 -5.58 0.36
C TRP A 36 -5.20 -5.72 0.97
N ASN A 37 -5.10 -5.82 2.30
CA ASN A 37 -3.86 -6.01 3.05
C ASN A 37 -3.76 -7.44 3.62
N SER A 38 -4.47 -8.41 3.05
CA SER A 38 -4.50 -9.79 3.54
C SER A 38 -3.46 -10.67 2.84
N ILE A 39 -2.47 -11.15 3.60
CA ILE A 39 -1.49 -12.14 3.13
C ILE A 39 -2.16 -13.46 2.74
N PRO A 40 -3.09 -14.06 3.54
CA PRO A 40 -3.77 -15.30 3.15
C PRO A 40 -4.54 -15.19 1.83
N LEU A 41 -5.29 -14.12 1.62
CA LEU A 41 -6.02 -13.90 0.38
C LEU A 41 -5.08 -13.67 -0.81
N ALA A 42 -4.01 -12.92 -0.60
CA ALA A 42 -3.00 -12.70 -1.63
C ALA A 42 -2.29 -14.01 -2.02
N LEU A 43 -1.98 -14.90 -1.06
CA LEU A 43 -1.43 -16.23 -1.33
C LEU A 43 -2.39 -17.10 -2.15
N LEU A 44 -3.69 -17.07 -1.83
CA LEU A 44 -4.71 -17.73 -2.66
C LEU A 44 -4.74 -17.16 -4.08
N GLY A 45 -4.64 -15.84 -4.20
CA GLY A 45 -4.56 -15.16 -5.50
C GLY A 45 -3.32 -15.55 -6.31
N VAL A 46 -2.16 -15.69 -5.67
CA VAL A 46 -0.93 -16.20 -6.32
C VAL A 46 -1.16 -17.63 -6.81
N GLY A 47 -1.71 -18.52 -5.96
CA GLY A 47 -2.01 -19.90 -6.33
C GLY A 47 -2.97 -20.00 -7.52
N LEU A 48 -4.05 -19.22 -7.49
CA LEU A 48 -5.00 -19.13 -8.60
C LEU A 48 -4.34 -18.59 -9.88
N GLY A 49 -3.51 -17.56 -9.76
CA GLY A 49 -2.77 -17.00 -10.89
C GLY A 49 -1.84 -18.02 -11.54
N LEU A 50 -1.07 -18.76 -10.74
CA LEU A 50 -0.20 -19.83 -11.23
C LEU A 50 -0.99 -20.97 -11.89
N TRP A 51 -2.16 -21.32 -11.35
CA TRP A 51 -3.05 -22.31 -11.97
C TRP A 51 -3.63 -21.82 -13.29
N LEU A 52 -4.14 -20.58 -13.34
CA LEU A 52 -4.69 -19.97 -14.55
C LEU A 52 -3.63 -19.82 -15.64
N ARG A 53 -2.36 -19.61 -15.29
CA ARG A 53 -1.25 -19.44 -16.24
C ARG A 53 -1.12 -20.61 -17.20
N LYS A 54 -1.55 -21.82 -16.80
CA LYS A 54 -1.55 -23.02 -17.67
C LYS A 54 -2.52 -22.89 -18.86
N ARG A 55 -3.61 -22.14 -18.71
CA ARG A 55 -4.65 -21.97 -19.75
C ARG A 55 -4.69 -20.57 -20.33
N ARG A 56 -4.35 -19.55 -19.54
CA ARG A 56 -4.34 -18.12 -19.89
C ARG A 56 -3.05 -17.46 -19.36
N PRO A 57 -1.92 -17.62 -20.05
CA PRO A 57 -0.61 -17.26 -19.53
C PRO A 57 -0.49 -15.80 -19.09
N GLN A 58 -1.01 -14.86 -19.88
CA GLN A 58 -0.93 -13.43 -19.58
C GLN A 58 -1.75 -13.07 -18.33
N LEU A 59 -3.03 -13.49 -18.28
CA LEU A 59 -3.92 -13.22 -17.16
C LEU A 59 -3.42 -13.87 -15.88
N GLY A 60 -2.99 -15.14 -15.96
CA GLY A 60 -2.47 -15.86 -14.79
C GLY A 60 -1.17 -15.23 -14.25
N THR A 61 -0.27 -14.80 -15.15
CA THR A 61 0.94 -14.08 -14.73
C THR A 61 0.60 -12.74 -14.08
N LEU A 62 -0.30 -11.96 -14.68
CA LEU A 62 -0.73 -10.67 -14.12
C LEU A 62 -1.31 -10.84 -12.73
N LEU A 63 -2.25 -11.78 -12.54
CA LEU A 63 -2.85 -12.05 -11.24
C LEU A 63 -1.81 -12.48 -10.21
N ALA A 64 -0.92 -13.40 -10.57
CA ALA A 64 0.12 -13.87 -9.65
C ALA A 64 1.09 -12.74 -9.24
N VAL A 65 1.50 -11.89 -10.17
CA VAL A 65 2.39 -10.75 -9.88
C VAL A 65 1.67 -9.70 -9.02
N CYS A 66 0.42 -9.36 -9.34
CA CYS A 66 -0.35 -8.41 -8.53
C CYS A 66 -0.50 -8.91 -7.08
N CYS A 67 -0.88 -10.18 -6.89
CA CYS A 67 -1.04 -10.73 -5.55
C CYS A 67 0.31 -10.88 -4.81
N ALA A 68 1.38 -11.23 -5.50
CA ALA A 68 2.72 -11.25 -4.91
C ALA A 68 3.17 -9.83 -4.47
N SER A 69 2.81 -8.80 -5.22
CA SER A 69 3.07 -7.40 -4.83
C SER A 69 2.29 -6.99 -3.58
N ILE A 70 1.05 -7.49 -3.40
CA ILE A 70 0.29 -7.28 -2.16
C ILE A 70 1.00 -7.93 -0.97
N ILE A 71 1.52 -9.16 -1.12
CA ILE A 71 2.28 -9.82 -0.05
C ILE A 71 3.51 -8.99 0.31
N LEU A 72 4.26 -8.53 -0.68
CA LEU A 72 5.43 -7.68 -0.45
C LEU A 72 5.06 -6.38 0.27
N HIS A 73 3.96 -5.73 -0.15
CA HIS A 73 3.43 -4.55 0.52
C HIS A 73 3.12 -4.84 1.99
N CYS A 74 2.35 -5.89 2.30
CA CYS A 74 2.05 -6.28 3.68
C CYS A 74 3.31 -6.54 4.52
N LEU A 75 4.35 -7.14 3.94
CA LEU A 75 5.61 -7.41 4.64
C LEU A 75 6.39 -6.11 4.96
N VAL A 76 6.26 -5.09 4.11
CA VAL A 76 6.86 -3.77 4.35
C VAL A 76 6.03 -2.97 5.36
N ASP A 77 4.72 -3.11 5.34
CA ASP A 77 3.81 -2.44 6.28
C ASP A 77 3.97 -2.94 7.72
N LEU A 78 4.21 -4.25 7.91
CA LEU A 78 4.36 -4.84 9.24
C LEU A 78 5.31 -4.05 10.17
N PRO A 79 6.52 -3.65 9.75
CA PRO A 79 7.43 -2.91 10.62
C PRO A 79 7.16 -1.40 10.68
N THR A 80 6.14 -0.86 10.03
CA THR A 80 5.97 0.60 9.83
C THR A 80 4.63 1.16 10.28
N HIS A 81 3.73 0.31 10.76
CA HIS A 81 2.42 0.71 11.26
C HIS A 81 2.26 0.36 12.74
N ALA A 82 1.88 1.34 13.55
CA ALA A 82 1.62 1.21 14.97
C ALA A 82 0.09 1.18 15.23
N GLU A 83 -0.51 2.31 15.58
CA GLU A 83 -1.92 2.43 15.94
C GLU A 83 -2.87 2.13 14.76
N ASP A 84 -2.40 2.33 13.55
CA ASP A 84 -3.11 2.09 12.28
C ASP A 84 -2.78 0.73 11.64
N ALA A 85 -2.18 -0.19 12.41
CA ALA A 85 -1.80 -1.51 11.94
C ALA A 85 -2.97 -2.29 11.34
N HIS A 86 -2.74 -2.92 10.20
CA HIS A 86 -3.73 -3.75 9.51
C HIS A 86 -3.76 -5.18 10.04
N ARG A 87 -4.90 -5.87 9.88
CA ARG A 87 -5.05 -7.31 10.15
C ARG A 87 -4.49 -8.13 8.98
N HIS A 88 -3.17 -8.17 8.83
CA HIS A 88 -2.52 -8.83 7.68
C HIS A 88 -2.84 -10.33 7.54
N PHE A 89 -3.41 -10.95 8.56
CA PHE A 89 -3.84 -12.36 8.54
C PHE A 89 -5.35 -12.54 8.41
N TRP A 90 -6.09 -11.45 8.15
CA TRP A 90 -7.53 -11.51 7.89
C TRP A 90 -7.83 -12.41 6.66
N PRO A 91 -8.91 -13.23 6.61
CA PRO A 91 -9.94 -13.42 7.63
C PRO A 91 -9.59 -14.51 8.65
N LEU A 92 -8.38 -15.10 8.62
CA LEU A 92 -7.99 -16.19 9.51
C LEU A 92 -7.72 -15.74 10.94
N SER A 93 -7.31 -14.48 11.12
CA SER A 93 -7.00 -13.89 12.43
C SER A 93 -7.29 -12.40 12.44
N ASN A 94 -7.75 -11.92 13.61
CA ASN A 94 -7.91 -10.48 13.89
C ASN A 94 -6.66 -9.86 14.52
N TYR A 95 -5.56 -10.61 14.58
CA TYR A 95 -4.30 -10.13 15.14
C TYR A 95 -3.76 -8.96 14.31
N ARG A 96 -3.34 -7.88 15.02
CA ARG A 96 -2.62 -6.72 14.48
C ARG A 96 -1.25 -6.68 15.12
N PHE A 97 -0.23 -6.60 14.32
CA PHE A 97 1.12 -6.35 14.82
C PHE A 97 1.35 -4.85 14.90
N GLU A 98 1.29 -4.31 16.10
CA GLU A 98 1.61 -2.91 16.36
C GLU A 98 3.12 -2.74 16.45
N SER A 99 3.69 -2.12 15.43
CA SER A 99 5.13 -1.86 15.36
C SER A 99 5.53 -0.75 16.33
N PRO A 100 6.73 -0.81 16.92
CA PRO A 100 7.31 0.34 17.62
C PRO A 100 7.66 1.52 16.70
N ILE A 101 7.67 1.30 15.38
CA ILE A 101 7.87 2.34 14.37
C ILE A 101 6.52 2.67 13.73
N SER A 102 6.20 3.95 13.58
CA SER A 102 5.01 4.40 12.86
C SER A 102 5.42 5.31 11.71
N TYR A 103 4.99 4.97 10.51
CA TYR A 103 5.22 5.78 9.31
C TYR A 103 4.67 7.21 9.47
N TRP A 104 3.56 7.36 10.18
CA TRP A 104 2.85 8.63 10.35
C TRP A 104 3.28 9.44 11.57
N ASP A 105 4.05 8.83 12.49
CA ASP A 105 4.46 9.46 13.73
C ASP A 105 5.96 9.79 13.70
N PRO A 106 6.34 11.08 13.62
CA PRO A 106 7.75 11.50 13.64
C PRO A 106 8.48 11.06 14.90
N GLU A 107 7.81 10.97 16.05
CA GLU A 107 8.40 10.53 17.31
C GLU A 107 8.73 9.04 17.32
N LYS A 108 8.04 8.26 16.48
CA LYS A 108 8.27 6.82 16.29
C LYS A 108 9.14 6.50 15.06
N GLY A 109 9.95 7.43 14.61
CA GLY A 109 10.93 7.20 13.54
C GLY A 109 10.37 7.25 12.11
N GLY A 110 9.13 7.69 11.92
CA GLY A 110 8.46 7.73 10.62
C GLY A 110 9.24 8.46 9.54
N GLN A 111 9.85 9.60 9.88
CA GLN A 111 10.63 10.38 8.94
C GLN A 111 11.84 9.62 8.36
N PHE A 112 12.54 8.86 9.20
CA PHE A 112 13.70 8.07 8.74
C PHE A 112 13.26 6.94 7.83
N PHE A 113 12.15 6.28 8.16
CA PHE A 113 11.62 5.18 7.36
C PHE A 113 11.11 5.69 6.01
N ALA A 114 10.36 6.80 6.00
CA ALA A 114 9.89 7.43 4.77
C ALA A 114 11.03 7.89 3.86
N LEU A 115 12.13 8.42 4.45
CA LEU A 115 13.32 8.77 3.68
C LEU A 115 14.00 7.55 3.06
N PHE A 116 14.13 6.46 3.84
CA PHE A 116 14.67 5.19 3.35
C PHE A 116 13.84 4.64 2.19
N GLU A 117 12.53 4.62 2.34
CA GLU A 117 11.59 4.15 1.32
C GLU A 117 11.67 5.01 0.04
N LEU A 118 11.69 6.33 0.19
CA LEU A 118 11.87 7.25 -0.94
C LEU A 118 13.19 6.98 -1.67
N ALA A 119 14.29 6.85 -0.94
CA ALA A 119 15.60 6.56 -1.53
C ALA A 119 15.60 5.22 -2.27
N LEU A 120 15.03 4.18 -1.66
CA LEU A 120 14.90 2.86 -2.25
C LEU A 120 14.04 2.90 -3.52
N ALA A 121 12.89 3.59 -3.47
CA ALA A 121 12.00 3.74 -4.63
C ALA A 121 12.71 4.45 -5.79
N LEU A 122 13.46 5.51 -5.53
CA LEU A 122 14.23 6.22 -6.56
C LEU A 122 15.32 5.34 -7.18
N VAL A 123 16.10 4.64 -6.36
CA VAL A 123 17.15 3.72 -6.83
C VAL A 123 16.57 2.60 -7.69
N LEU A 124 15.52 1.95 -7.21
CA LEU A 124 14.83 0.89 -7.96
C LEU A 124 14.19 1.42 -9.24
N SER A 125 13.66 2.64 -9.23
CA SER A 125 13.08 3.27 -10.42
C SER A 125 14.12 3.51 -11.51
N VAL A 126 15.35 3.91 -11.17
CA VAL A 126 16.46 4.02 -12.13
C VAL A 126 16.75 2.66 -12.77
N TYR A 127 16.74 1.60 -11.96
CA TYR A 127 16.95 0.25 -12.47
C TYR A 127 15.80 -0.18 -13.40
N VAL A 128 14.55 -0.04 -12.97
CA VAL A 128 13.35 -0.40 -13.74
C VAL A 128 13.24 0.42 -15.04
N PHE A 129 13.56 1.72 -14.98
CA PHE A 129 13.51 2.61 -16.14
C PHE A 129 14.30 2.09 -17.34
N ARG A 130 15.45 1.46 -17.08
CA ARG A 130 16.31 0.86 -18.14
C ARG A 130 15.65 -0.30 -18.87
N TRP A 131 14.67 -0.97 -18.26
CA TRP A 131 13.94 -2.10 -18.82
C TRP A 131 12.65 -1.69 -19.53
N LEU A 132 12.13 -0.49 -19.22
CA LEU A 132 10.91 0.02 -19.83
C LEU A 132 11.18 0.53 -21.24
N ARG A 133 10.48 -0.04 -22.22
CA ARG A 133 10.61 0.34 -23.64
C ARG A 133 9.57 1.34 -24.10
N SER A 134 8.42 1.42 -23.41
CA SER A 134 7.33 2.33 -23.75
C SER A 134 7.52 3.69 -23.09
N ARG A 135 7.39 4.77 -23.84
CA ARG A 135 7.41 6.14 -23.32
C ARG A 135 6.31 6.37 -22.29
N LEU A 136 5.12 5.77 -22.49
CA LEU A 136 4.02 5.87 -21.54
C LEU A 136 4.42 5.26 -20.18
N THR A 137 4.97 4.06 -20.15
CA THR A 137 5.39 3.43 -18.88
C THR A 137 6.54 4.17 -18.22
N GLN A 138 7.47 4.73 -18.98
CA GLN A 138 8.52 5.61 -18.47
C GLN A 138 7.95 6.88 -17.84
N SER A 139 6.99 7.54 -18.51
CA SER A 139 6.33 8.74 -17.98
C SER A 139 5.52 8.43 -16.72
N LEU A 140 4.83 7.29 -16.67
CA LEU A 140 4.09 6.86 -15.46
C LEU A 140 5.04 6.59 -14.29
N LEU A 141 6.19 5.98 -14.53
CA LEU A 141 7.19 5.78 -13.48
C LEU A 141 7.73 7.11 -12.94
N ILE A 142 8.08 8.04 -13.82
CA ILE A 142 8.53 9.39 -13.42
C ILE A 142 7.44 10.09 -12.63
N PHE A 143 6.20 10.08 -13.12
CA PHE A 143 5.06 10.70 -12.45
C PHE A 143 4.83 10.12 -11.04
N SER A 144 4.89 8.79 -10.89
CA SER A 144 4.77 8.12 -9.58
C SER A 144 5.87 8.57 -8.61
N ASN A 145 7.12 8.67 -9.08
CA ASN A 145 8.22 9.15 -8.25
C ASN A 145 8.06 10.62 -7.84
N LEU A 146 7.57 11.48 -8.77
CA LEU A 146 7.30 12.89 -8.44
C LEU A 146 6.17 13.02 -7.40
N LEU A 147 5.11 12.23 -7.52
CA LEU A 147 4.06 12.18 -6.50
C LEU A 147 4.63 11.75 -5.15
N PHE A 148 5.41 10.68 -5.12
CA PHE A 148 5.99 10.17 -3.89
C PHE A 148 6.93 11.19 -3.22
N LEU A 149 7.79 11.84 -4.00
CA LEU A 149 8.63 12.94 -3.52
C LEU A 149 7.79 14.10 -2.98
N THR A 150 6.72 14.48 -3.67
CA THR A 150 5.82 15.56 -3.24
C THR A 150 5.16 15.23 -1.91
N PHE A 151 4.68 14.00 -1.73
CA PHE A 151 4.12 13.54 -0.46
C PHE A 151 5.17 13.59 0.65
N PHE A 152 6.37 13.07 0.42
CA PHE A 152 7.45 13.12 1.40
C PHE A 152 7.75 14.56 1.85
N LEU A 153 7.95 15.47 0.90
CA LEU A 153 8.23 16.89 1.19
C LEU A 153 7.08 17.53 1.97
N ARG A 154 5.83 17.25 1.60
CA ARG A 154 4.65 17.85 2.23
C ARG A 154 4.43 17.38 3.66
N PHE A 155 4.72 16.11 3.97
CA PHE A 155 4.43 15.53 5.28
C PHE A 155 5.59 15.62 6.26
N TYR A 156 6.84 15.63 5.77
CA TYR A 156 8.01 15.52 6.63
C TYR A 156 8.97 16.70 6.58
N VAL A 157 8.81 17.63 5.63
CA VAL A 157 9.76 18.76 5.45
C VAL A 157 9.05 20.12 5.52
N LEU A 158 7.85 20.25 4.94
CA LEU A 158 7.05 21.49 4.87
C LEU A 158 5.90 21.49 5.88
#